data_5044917cb5051f46afcbca0a88cc4404
#
_entry.id   5044917cb5051f46afcbca0a88cc4404
#
_cell.length_a   1.000
_cell.length_b   1.000
_cell.length_c   1.000
_cell.angle_alpha   90.00
_cell.angle_beta   90.00
_cell.angle_gamma   90.00
#
_symmetry.space_group_name_H-M   'P 1'
#
loop_
_entity.id
_entity.type
_entity.pdbx_description
1 polymer ?
#
loop_
_entity_poly.entity_id
_entity_poly.type
_entity_poly.pdbx_seq_one_letter_code
_entity_poly.pdbx_strand_id
1 'polypeptide(L)'
;MASKNVEILRAAHESWNKRDFAGLTRNLVEGLVYTDNASARTFNSPDKFREWTEGWAKAFSDGRITKPEYIDAGDIVVAQFTVEGKNDGPFGSLKPTGRRMSLPFCEICQFDKEGRIVSGVCYYDQYTLLTQLGHMQPFAAAA
;
A
#
# COMPACT_ATOMS: atom_id res chain seq x y z
N MET A 1 4.30 24.43 4.74
CA MET A 1 2.97 23.81 4.69
C MET A 1 2.98 22.68 3.67
N ALA A 2 2.35 21.56 4.01
CA ALA A 2 2.16 20.47 3.06
C ALA A 2 1.26 20.93 1.91
N SER A 3 1.54 20.44 0.69
CA SER A 3 0.69 20.74 -0.46
C SER A 3 -0.66 20.04 -0.33
N LYS A 4 -1.63 20.50 -1.11
CA LYS A 4 -2.95 19.87 -1.19
C LYS A 4 -2.84 18.38 -1.56
N ASN A 5 -1.98 18.04 -2.52
CA ASN A 5 -1.80 16.67 -2.98
C ASN A 5 -1.21 15.77 -1.88
N VAL A 6 -0.24 16.27 -1.11
CA VAL A 6 0.30 15.57 0.05
C VAL A 6 -0.81 15.30 1.08
N GLU A 7 -1.64 16.30 1.37
CA GLU A 7 -2.74 16.13 2.35
C GLU A 7 -3.79 15.12 1.87
N ILE A 8 -4.08 15.09 0.56
CA ILE A 8 -5.01 14.12 -0.02
C ILE A 8 -4.46 12.69 0.15
N LEU A 9 -3.17 12.48 -0.16
CA LEU A 9 -2.56 11.16 -0.02
C LEU A 9 -2.45 10.74 1.45
N ARG A 10 -2.08 11.67 2.34
CA ARG A 10 -2.06 11.43 3.78
C ARG A 10 -3.44 10.98 4.29
N ALA A 11 -4.49 11.70 3.89
CA ALA A 11 -5.86 11.37 4.29
C ALA A 11 -6.29 9.98 3.76
N ALA A 12 -5.85 9.60 2.56
CA ALA A 12 -6.12 8.28 2.01
C ALA A 12 -5.45 7.18 2.87
N HIS A 13 -4.20 7.37 3.26
CA HIS A 13 -3.50 6.42 4.15
C HIS A 13 -4.17 6.30 5.52
N GLU A 14 -4.59 7.43 6.09
CA GLU A 14 -5.33 7.43 7.36
C GLU A 14 -6.68 6.72 7.23
N SER A 15 -7.36 6.89 6.10
CA SER A 15 -8.61 6.18 5.81
C SER A 15 -8.39 4.67 5.77
N TRP A 16 -7.32 4.19 5.16
CA TRP A 16 -7.00 2.76 5.19
C TRP A 16 -6.76 2.27 6.62
N ASN A 17 -6.01 3.02 7.42
CA ASN A 17 -5.78 2.68 8.83
C ASN A 17 -7.08 2.56 9.64
N LYS A 18 -8.09 3.33 9.25
CA LYS A 18 -9.43 3.29 9.87
C LYS A 18 -10.36 2.28 9.21
N ARG A 19 -9.91 1.59 8.16
CA ARG A 19 -10.75 0.71 7.32
C ARG A 19 -11.91 1.46 6.64
N ASP A 20 -11.73 2.77 6.43
CA ASP A 20 -12.65 3.60 5.64
C ASP A 20 -12.26 3.51 4.16
N PHE A 21 -12.75 2.48 3.49
CA PHE A 21 -12.40 2.24 2.08
C PHE A 21 -13.06 3.26 1.14
N ALA A 22 -14.18 3.83 1.52
CA ALA A 22 -14.77 4.94 0.77
C ALA A 22 -13.87 6.18 0.82
N GLY A 23 -13.32 6.50 1.99
CA GLY A 23 -12.35 7.59 2.14
C GLY A 23 -11.06 7.33 1.36
N LEU A 24 -10.57 6.08 1.38
CA LEU A 24 -9.37 5.67 0.65
C LEU A 24 -9.51 5.91 -0.86
N THR A 25 -10.67 5.62 -1.44
CA THR A 25 -10.88 5.68 -2.89
C THR A 25 -11.50 6.98 -3.38
N ARG A 26 -11.86 7.88 -2.48
CA ARG A 26 -12.62 9.11 -2.79
C ARG A 26 -12.00 9.95 -3.90
N ASN A 27 -10.69 10.06 -3.92
CA ASN A 27 -9.97 10.92 -4.87
C ASN A 27 -9.34 10.16 -6.04
N LEU A 28 -9.71 8.90 -6.27
CA LEU A 28 -9.26 8.13 -7.41
C LEU A 28 -10.16 8.40 -8.61
N VAL A 29 -9.57 8.60 -9.81
CA VAL A 29 -10.35 8.75 -11.04
C VAL A 29 -10.85 7.39 -11.54
N GLU A 30 -11.94 7.39 -12.32
CA GLU A 30 -12.49 6.18 -12.93
C GLU A 30 -11.46 5.44 -13.81
N GLY A 31 -10.62 6.18 -14.53
CA GLY A 31 -9.56 5.63 -15.38
C GLY A 31 -8.24 5.37 -14.66
N LEU A 32 -8.28 5.19 -13.35
CA LEU A 32 -7.08 4.92 -12.54
C LEU A 32 -6.25 3.78 -13.13
N VAL A 33 -4.93 3.96 -13.13
CA VAL A 33 -3.98 2.88 -13.38
C VAL A 33 -3.03 2.83 -12.18
N TYR A 34 -3.14 1.79 -11.37
CA TYR A 34 -2.28 1.60 -10.20
C TYR A 34 -1.58 0.26 -10.28
N THR A 35 -0.27 0.26 -10.10
CA THR A 35 0.56 -0.94 -10.21
C THR A 35 1.17 -1.32 -8.87
N ASP A 36 0.92 -2.53 -8.43
CA ASP A 36 1.68 -3.19 -7.37
C ASP A 36 2.89 -3.85 -8.03
N ASN A 37 4.03 -3.18 -7.98
CA ASN A 37 5.23 -3.63 -8.69
C ASN A 37 5.78 -4.93 -8.12
N ALA A 38 5.66 -5.15 -6.81
CA ALA A 38 6.19 -6.34 -6.17
C ALA A 38 5.45 -7.62 -6.59
N SER A 39 4.15 -7.53 -6.86
CA SER A 39 3.35 -8.67 -7.32
C SER A 39 3.12 -8.66 -8.84
N ALA A 40 3.63 -7.66 -9.56
CA ALA A 40 3.45 -7.45 -10.99
C ALA A 40 1.96 -7.38 -11.40
N ARG A 41 1.12 -6.75 -10.57
CA ARG A 41 -0.31 -6.61 -10.80
C ARG A 41 -0.68 -5.16 -11.04
N THR A 42 -1.57 -4.91 -11.98
CA THR A 42 -2.10 -3.59 -12.28
C THR A 42 -3.60 -3.56 -12.07
N PHE A 43 -4.08 -2.52 -11.40
CA PHE A 43 -5.48 -2.28 -11.10
C PHE A 43 -5.94 -1.07 -11.91
N ASN A 44 -6.94 -1.23 -12.74
CA ASN A 44 -7.37 -0.20 -13.70
C ASN A 44 -8.71 0.42 -13.36
N SER A 45 -9.10 0.39 -12.10
CA SER A 45 -10.28 1.09 -11.59
C SER A 45 -10.18 1.28 -10.09
N PRO A 46 -10.90 2.26 -9.51
CA PRO A 46 -11.00 2.39 -8.06
C PRO A 46 -11.50 1.13 -7.36
N ASP A 47 -12.45 0.40 -7.96
CA ASP A 47 -12.99 -0.82 -7.36
C ASP A 47 -11.92 -1.92 -7.27
N LYS A 48 -11.11 -2.09 -8.31
CA LYS A 48 -10.02 -3.08 -8.30
C LYS A 48 -8.92 -2.72 -7.31
N PHE A 49 -8.60 -1.43 -7.20
CA PHE A 49 -7.68 -0.94 -6.18
C PHE A 49 -8.23 -1.21 -4.78
N ARG A 50 -9.52 -0.95 -4.56
CA ARG A 50 -10.18 -1.23 -3.29
C ARG A 50 -10.12 -2.71 -2.92
N GLU A 51 -10.45 -3.61 -3.85
CA GLU A 51 -10.36 -5.06 -3.63
C GLU A 51 -8.95 -5.48 -3.17
N TRP A 52 -7.92 -4.92 -3.79
CA TRP A 52 -6.53 -5.18 -3.43
C TRP A 52 -6.21 -4.71 -2.02
N THR A 53 -6.61 -3.48 -1.67
CA THR A 53 -6.37 -2.93 -0.33
C THR A 53 -7.18 -3.64 0.75
N GLU A 54 -8.39 -4.09 0.45
CA GLU A 54 -9.20 -4.92 1.33
C GLU A 54 -8.54 -6.28 1.57
N GLY A 55 -7.86 -6.82 0.54
CA GLY A 55 -7.07 -8.05 0.66
C GLY A 55 -5.96 -7.93 1.70
N TRP A 56 -5.24 -6.80 1.69
CA TRP A 56 -4.22 -6.52 2.71
C TRP A 56 -4.85 -6.42 4.11
N ALA A 57 -5.97 -5.72 4.25
CA ALA A 57 -6.67 -5.57 5.52
C ALA A 57 -7.19 -6.92 6.05
N LYS A 58 -7.58 -7.82 5.17
CA LYS A 58 -8.05 -9.16 5.52
C LYS A 58 -6.89 -10.06 5.95
N ALA A 59 -5.76 -9.95 5.26
CA ALA A 59 -4.57 -10.73 5.61
C ALA A 59 -3.94 -10.27 6.93
N PHE A 60 -4.07 -8.99 7.26
CA PHE A 60 -3.51 -8.35 8.44
C PHE A 60 -4.59 -7.47 9.07
N SER A 61 -5.44 -8.05 9.94
CA SER A 61 -6.58 -7.31 10.50
C SER A 61 -6.17 -6.11 11.35
N ASP A 62 -4.99 -6.17 11.98
CA ASP A 62 -4.38 -5.07 12.72
C ASP A 62 -3.39 -4.26 11.87
N GLY A 63 -3.34 -4.51 10.57
CA GLY A 63 -2.41 -3.86 9.65
C GLY A 63 -2.52 -2.34 9.68
N ARG A 64 -1.38 -1.65 9.72
CA ARG A 64 -1.32 -0.21 9.80
C ARG A 64 -0.17 0.34 8.97
N ILE A 65 -0.43 1.46 8.34
CA ILE A 65 0.60 2.33 7.78
C ILE A 65 1.16 3.15 8.93
N THR A 66 2.48 3.07 9.13
CA THR A 66 3.19 3.79 10.18
C THR A 66 4.37 4.56 9.60
N LYS A 67 4.84 5.57 10.34
CA LYS A 67 6.03 6.36 10.00
C LYS A 67 6.00 6.95 8.58
N PRO A 68 4.87 7.56 8.15
CA PRO A 68 4.80 8.07 6.78
C PRO A 68 5.64 9.33 6.61
N GLU A 69 6.36 9.38 5.49
CA GLU A 69 7.05 10.56 5.00
C GLU A 69 6.57 10.86 3.59
N TYR A 70 6.27 12.13 3.31
CA TYR A 70 5.75 12.55 2.01
C TYR A 70 6.70 13.55 1.37
N ILE A 71 7.03 13.29 0.11
CA ILE A 71 7.86 14.17 -0.72
C ILE A 71 6.94 14.80 -1.75
N ASP A 72 6.84 16.12 -1.72
CA ASP A 72 6.03 16.90 -2.63
C ASP A 72 6.84 17.24 -3.89
N ALA A 73 6.43 16.71 -5.02
CA ALA A 73 7.03 17.01 -6.32
C ALA A 73 5.99 17.63 -7.27
N GLY A 74 5.09 18.46 -6.75
CA GLY A 74 4.06 19.15 -7.51
C GLY A 74 2.85 18.25 -7.78
N ASP A 75 2.70 17.81 -9.01
CA ASP A 75 1.64 16.87 -9.40
C ASP A 75 1.98 15.41 -9.08
N ILE A 76 3.18 15.17 -8.58
CA ILE A 76 3.61 13.85 -8.10
C ILE A 76 3.90 13.94 -6.60
N VAL A 77 3.40 12.97 -5.84
CA VAL A 77 3.75 12.81 -4.43
C VAL A 77 4.40 11.44 -4.25
N VAL A 78 5.55 11.42 -3.60
CA VAL A 78 6.22 10.18 -3.19
C VAL A 78 5.96 9.98 -1.71
N ALA A 79 5.47 8.81 -1.32
CA ALA A 79 5.26 8.46 0.07
C ALA A 79 6.15 7.27 0.44
N GLN A 80 6.89 7.41 1.53
CA GLN A 80 7.61 6.30 2.14
C GLN A 80 6.96 6.01 3.49
N PHE A 81 6.69 4.76 3.76
CA PHE A 81 6.04 4.36 5.01
C PHE A 81 6.35 2.89 5.32
N THR A 82 5.99 2.46 6.51
CA THR A 82 6.06 1.05 6.90
C THR A 82 4.65 0.51 7.05
N VAL A 83 4.42 -0.71 6.60
CA VAL A 83 3.19 -1.45 6.88
C VAL A 83 3.52 -2.52 7.91
N GLU A 84 2.82 -2.51 9.02
CA GLU A 84 3.02 -3.46 10.13
C GLU A 84 1.73 -4.18 10.42
N GLY A 85 1.83 -5.46 10.79
CA GLY A 85 0.66 -6.23 11.20
C GLY A 85 0.97 -7.70 11.42
N LYS A 86 0.02 -8.38 12.04
CA LYS A 86 0.06 -9.83 12.24
C LYS A 86 -0.74 -10.52 11.15
N ASN A 87 -0.15 -11.54 10.55
CA ASN A 87 -0.79 -12.33 9.50
C ASN A 87 -1.82 -13.29 10.12
N ASP A 88 -3.04 -12.83 10.28
CA ASP A 88 -4.15 -13.56 10.88
C ASP A 88 -5.22 -13.98 9.87
N GLY A 89 -5.05 -13.62 8.60
CA GLY A 89 -5.93 -14.00 7.51
C GLY A 89 -5.15 -14.47 6.29
N PRO A 90 -5.83 -15.01 5.27
CA PRO A 90 -5.15 -15.49 4.07
C PRO A 90 -4.54 -14.32 3.30
N PHE A 91 -3.34 -14.51 2.77
CA PHE A 91 -2.69 -13.59 1.85
C PHE A 91 -2.70 -14.23 0.46
N GLY A 92 -3.66 -13.86 -0.38
CA GLY A 92 -3.93 -14.56 -1.62
C GLY A 92 -4.24 -16.03 -1.35
N SER A 93 -3.48 -16.94 -1.97
CA SER A 93 -3.60 -18.39 -1.76
C SER A 93 -2.80 -18.90 -0.55
N LEU A 94 -2.04 -18.03 0.11
CA LEU A 94 -1.22 -18.41 1.25
C LEU A 94 -2.02 -18.39 2.54
N LYS A 95 -1.90 -19.46 3.33
CA LYS A 95 -2.57 -19.55 4.63
C LYS A 95 -1.93 -18.63 5.65
N PRO A 96 -2.71 -18.11 6.61
CA PRO A 96 -2.16 -17.29 7.68
C PRO A 96 -1.17 -18.07 8.53
N THR A 97 -0.07 -17.43 8.92
CA THR A 97 0.98 -18.04 9.73
C THR A 97 1.02 -17.51 11.15
N GLY A 98 0.29 -16.43 11.45
CA GLY A 98 0.33 -15.76 12.74
C GLY A 98 1.59 -14.95 12.99
N ARG A 99 2.49 -14.85 12.00
CA ARG A 99 3.72 -14.08 12.12
C ARG A 99 3.47 -12.59 11.86
N ARG A 100 4.33 -11.76 12.42
CA ARG A 100 4.26 -10.32 12.23
C ARG A 100 5.09 -9.89 11.01
N MET A 101 4.55 -8.90 10.32
CA MET A 101 5.19 -8.20 9.22
C MET A 101 5.55 -6.79 9.66
N SER A 102 6.72 -6.33 9.23
CA SER A 102 7.11 -4.92 9.25
C SER A 102 7.85 -4.66 7.94
N LEU A 103 7.19 -3.98 7.01
CA LEU A 103 7.63 -3.94 5.62
C LEU A 103 7.69 -2.50 5.12
N PRO A 104 8.86 -2.03 4.68
CA PRO A 104 8.96 -0.72 4.03
C PRO A 104 8.26 -0.68 2.67
N PHE A 105 7.51 0.38 2.43
CA PHE A 105 6.87 0.68 1.15
C PHE A 105 7.34 2.02 0.63
N CYS A 106 7.38 2.12 -0.70
CA CYS A 106 7.46 3.39 -1.40
C CYS A 106 6.31 3.45 -2.40
N GLU A 107 5.54 4.53 -2.34
CA GLU A 107 4.42 4.75 -3.24
C GLU A 107 4.61 6.06 -3.98
N ILE A 108 4.34 6.06 -5.28
CA ILE A 108 4.41 7.25 -6.13
C ILE A 108 3.05 7.44 -6.77
N CYS A 109 2.41 8.58 -6.49
CA CYS A 109 1.10 8.90 -7.03
C CYS A 109 1.17 10.16 -7.90
N GLN A 110 0.52 10.12 -9.05
CA GLN A 110 0.35 11.28 -9.93
C GLN A 110 -1.07 11.83 -9.80
N PHE A 111 -1.16 13.15 -9.69
CA PHE A 111 -2.39 13.90 -9.48
C PHE A 111 -2.75 14.74 -10.71
N ASP A 112 -4.04 14.90 -10.97
CA ASP A 112 -4.53 15.89 -11.92
C ASP A 112 -4.67 17.26 -11.25
N LYS A 113 -5.12 18.26 -12.02
CA LYS A 113 -5.26 19.64 -11.55
C LYS A 113 -6.34 19.82 -10.50
N GLU A 114 -7.30 18.91 -10.42
CA GLU A 114 -8.36 18.91 -9.41
C GLU A 114 -7.97 18.18 -8.11
N GLY A 115 -6.76 17.66 -8.03
CA GLY A 115 -6.30 16.91 -6.86
C GLY A 115 -6.80 15.47 -6.82
N ARG A 116 -7.10 14.87 -7.99
CA ARG A 116 -7.48 13.47 -8.09
C ARG A 116 -6.28 12.63 -8.53
N ILE A 117 -6.18 11.45 -8.00
CA ILE A 117 -5.10 10.51 -8.32
C ILE A 117 -5.44 9.81 -9.64
N VAL A 118 -4.61 10.00 -10.64
CA VAL A 118 -4.78 9.42 -11.98
C VAL A 118 -3.97 8.15 -12.17
N SER A 119 -2.84 8.02 -11.49
CA SER A 119 -2.01 6.82 -11.51
C SER A 119 -1.18 6.70 -10.25
N GLY A 120 -0.73 5.49 -9.98
CA GLY A 120 0.16 5.22 -8.87
C GLY A 120 0.92 3.93 -9.05
N VAL A 121 1.98 3.79 -8.30
CA VAL A 121 2.77 2.57 -8.24
C VAL A 121 3.29 2.40 -6.82
N CYS A 122 3.28 1.19 -6.30
CA CYS A 122 3.94 0.89 -5.04
C CYS A 122 5.06 -0.13 -5.22
N TYR A 123 6.08 0.03 -4.41
CA TYR A 123 7.25 -0.83 -4.34
C TYR A 123 7.41 -1.33 -2.91
N TYR A 124 7.57 -2.61 -2.77
CA TYR A 124 7.98 -3.26 -1.52
C TYR A 124 8.70 -4.55 -1.89
N ASP A 125 9.43 -5.13 -0.95
CA ASP A 125 10.17 -6.35 -1.23
C ASP A 125 9.31 -7.57 -0.92
N GLN A 126 8.84 -8.24 -1.96
CA GLN A 126 8.02 -9.44 -1.87
C GLN A 126 8.77 -10.57 -1.16
N TYR A 127 10.07 -10.71 -1.44
CA TYR A 127 10.89 -11.74 -0.79
C TYR A 127 10.95 -11.52 0.72
N THR A 128 11.18 -10.29 1.16
CA THR A 128 11.20 -9.92 2.59
C THR A 128 9.85 -10.22 3.24
N LEU A 129 8.75 -9.86 2.58
CA LEU A 129 7.39 -10.17 3.07
C LEU A 129 7.22 -11.68 3.28
N LEU A 130 7.48 -12.47 2.26
CA LEU A 130 7.27 -13.92 2.31
C LEU A 130 8.20 -14.59 3.33
N THR A 131 9.41 -14.07 3.50
CA THR A 131 10.35 -14.55 4.53
C THR A 131 9.83 -14.24 5.93
N GLN A 132 9.36 -13.00 6.18
CA GLN A 132 8.78 -12.61 7.47
C GLN A 132 7.55 -13.46 7.83
N LEU A 133 6.73 -13.79 6.84
CA LEU A 133 5.55 -14.63 7.04
C LEU A 133 5.87 -16.12 7.16
N GLY A 134 7.11 -16.53 6.86
CA GLY A 134 7.55 -17.92 6.98
C GLY A 134 7.24 -18.80 5.76
N HIS A 135 6.88 -18.18 4.63
CA HIS A 135 6.63 -18.91 3.38
C HIS A 135 7.87 -19.09 2.52
N MET A 136 8.94 -18.37 2.82
CA MET A 136 10.24 -18.52 2.16
C MET A 136 11.37 -18.56 3.18
N GLN A 137 12.45 -19.24 2.82
CA GLN A 137 13.65 -19.27 3.64
C GLN A 137 14.49 -18.02 3.38
N PRO A 138 15.03 -17.37 4.43
CA PRO A 138 15.98 -16.29 4.23
C PRO A 138 17.24 -16.82 3.55
N PHE A 139 17.89 -15.98 2.75
CA PHE A 139 19.23 -16.28 2.29
C PHE A 139 20.11 -16.56 3.52
N ALA A 140 20.80 -17.71 3.51
CA ALA A 140 21.84 -17.91 4.50
C ALA A 140 22.86 -16.77 4.32
N ALA A 141 22.97 -15.92 5.33
CA ALA A 141 24.01 -14.91 5.30
C ALA A 141 25.35 -15.65 5.12
N ALA A 142 26.17 -15.18 4.18
CA ALA A 142 27.56 -15.64 4.13
C ALA A 142 28.17 -15.43 5.51
N ALA A 143 28.67 -16.48 6.08
CA ALA A 143 29.25 -16.46 7.40
C ALA A 143 30.42 -15.47 7.46
#